data_59d5143a894e014ab3c607b50c145eea
#
_entry.id   59d5143a894e014ab3c607b50c145eea
#
_cell.length_a   1.000
_cell.length_b   1.000
_cell.length_c   1.000
_cell.angle_alpha   90.00
_cell.angle_beta   90.00
_cell.angle_gamma   90.00
#
_symmetry.space_group_name_H-M   'P 1'
#
loop_
_entity.id
_entity.type
_entity.pdbx_description
1 polymer ?
#
loop_
_entity_poly.entity_id
_entity_poly.type
_entity_poly.pdbx_seq_one_letter_code
_entity_poly.pdbx_strand_id
1 'polypeptide(L)'
;KIEAVPVRSEGRFQNLVWTMREGKPFILVGRQQHFFPAGGKYLLSQPAADTLYAISPSRELVPMFARLPLTKEKDGKIGCALMAATSRIMLVDAVFLKDEGMNQLKRQLYVYDINKKSPAVGSLVNVEFEGYNNQYPVVSDNKLYFILYPHVLLEAKENHKLSGKLLEITETLDEEDNPVLVEVELY
;
A
#
# COMPACT_ATOMS: atom_id res chain seq x y z
N LYS A 1 5.35 19.25 -20.92
CA LYS A 1 4.51 18.18 -21.49
C LYS A 1 4.85 16.90 -20.75
N ILE A 2 3.90 16.33 -20.03
CA ILE A 2 4.09 15.03 -19.38
C ILE A 2 3.75 13.97 -20.42
N GLU A 3 4.63 13.01 -20.63
CA GLU A 3 4.36 11.88 -21.52
C GLU A 3 3.22 11.02 -20.98
N ALA A 4 2.39 10.50 -21.86
CA ALA A 4 1.34 9.59 -21.48
C ALA A 4 1.96 8.23 -21.04
N VAL A 5 1.65 7.79 -19.84
CA VAL A 5 2.01 6.45 -19.39
C VAL A 5 1.13 5.45 -20.14
N PRO A 6 1.69 4.45 -20.86
CA PRO A 6 0.88 3.51 -21.60
C PRO A 6 0.01 2.67 -20.66
N VAL A 7 -1.30 2.75 -20.85
CA VAL A 7 -2.28 1.92 -20.14
C VAL A 7 -2.44 0.61 -20.91
N ARG A 8 -2.18 -0.51 -20.27
CA ARG A 8 -2.43 -1.82 -20.83
C ARG A 8 -3.89 -2.23 -20.63
N SER A 9 -4.55 -2.66 -21.69
CA SER A 9 -6.01 -2.69 -21.76
C SER A 9 -6.70 -3.94 -21.18
N GLU A 10 -6.10 -5.11 -21.20
CA GLU A 10 -6.81 -6.33 -20.84
C GLU A 10 -6.80 -6.59 -19.32
N GLY A 11 -7.98 -6.58 -18.71
CA GLY A 11 -8.17 -6.79 -17.27
C GLY A 11 -7.57 -5.72 -16.37
N ARG A 12 -7.23 -4.55 -16.93
CA ARG A 12 -6.49 -3.49 -16.20
C ARG A 12 -6.99 -2.12 -16.56
N PHE A 13 -7.23 -1.35 -15.52
CA PHE A 13 -7.46 0.08 -15.59
C PHE A 13 -6.33 0.81 -14.85
N GLN A 14 -6.24 2.11 -15.05
CA GLN A 14 -5.15 2.92 -14.51
C GLN A 14 -4.96 2.75 -12.99
N ASN A 15 -6.04 2.60 -12.23
CA ASN A 15 -6.06 2.55 -10.77
C ASN A 15 -6.42 1.17 -10.19
N LEU A 16 -6.65 0.16 -11.03
CA LEU A 16 -7.02 -1.16 -10.54
C LEU A 16 -6.51 -2.30 -11.46
N VAL A 17 -6.32 -3.45 -10.85
CA VAL A 17 -6.11 -4.73 -11.50
C VAL A 17 -7.29 -5.61 -11.15
N TRP A 18 -7.91 -6.23 -12.13
CA TRP A 18 -9.04 -7.12 -11.92
C TRP A 18 -8.85 -8.43 -12.70
N THR A 19 -9.55 -9.45 -12.28
CA THR A 19 -9.57 -10.77 -12.92
C THR A 19 -11.00 -11.33 -12.88
N MET A 20 -11.23 -12.42 -13.58
CA MET A 20 -12.49 -13.16 -13.50
C MET A 20 -12.42 -14.20 -12.39
N ARG A 21 -13.45 -14.28 -11.55
CA ARG A 21 -13.62 -15.30 -10.54
C ARG A 21 -15.06 -15.82 -10.59
N GLU A 22 -15.21 -17.13 -10.81
CA GLU A 22 -16.53 -17.76 -10.92
C GLU A 22 -17.45 -17.05 -11.94
N GLY A 23 -16.87 -16.63 -13.07
CA GLY A 23 -17.61 -15.90 -14.13
C GLY A 23 -17.96 -14.45 -13.79
N LYS A 24 -17.50 -13.91 -12.65
CA LYS A 24 -17.74 -12.52 -12.24
C LYS A 24 -16.43 -11.72 -12.17
N PRO A 25 -16.44 -10.43 -12.53
CA PRO A 25 -15.26 -9.57 -12.35
C PRO A 25 -14.92 -9.42 -10.87
N PHE A 26 -13.65 -9.59 -10.54
CA PHE A 26 -13.12 -9.48 -9.20
C PHE A 26 -11.92 -8.53 -9.18
N ILE A 27 -11.97 -7.51 -8.32
CA ILE A 27 -10.87 -6.55 -8.19
C ILE A 27 -9.80 -7.15 -7.28
N LEU A 28 -8.62 -7.33 -7.84
CA LEU A 28 -7.47 -7.85 -7.12
C LEU A 28 -6.75 -6.74 -6.33
N VAL A 29 -6.50 -5.62 -7.00
CA VAL A 29 -5.90 -4.42 -6.40
C VAL A 29 -6.57 -3.19 -6.98
N GLY A 30 -6.97 -2.27 -6.11
CA GLY A 30 -7.47 -0.95 -6.49
C GLY A 30 -6.78 0.13 -5.66
N ARG A 31 -6.44 1.25 -6.30
CA ARG A 31 -5.79 2.39 -5.63
C ARG A 31 -6.27 3.69 -6.25
N GLN A 32 -6.48 4.67 -5.39
CA GLN A 32 -6.77 6.05 -5.82
C GLN A 32 -5.52 6.91 -5.83
N GLN A 33 -4.58 6.64 -4.93
CA GLN A 33 -3.32 7.38 -4.90
C GLN A 33 -2.33 6.81 -5.90
N HIS A 34 -1.81 7.67 -6.74
CA HIS A 34 -0.83 7.31 -7.78
C HIS A 34 0.49 8.04 -7.61
N PHE A 35 0.51 9.15 -6.88
CA PHE A 35 1.69 9.95 -6.65
C PHE A 35 2.15 9.82 -5.20
N PHE A 36 3.44 9.54 -5.04
CA PHE A 36 4.06 9.34 -3.72
C PHE A 36 5.27 10.25 -3.61
N PRO A 37 5.31 11.18 -2.66
CA PRO A 37 6.51 11.95 -2.38
C PRO A 37 7.58 11.01 -1.80
N ALA A 38 8.81 11.09 -2.31
CA ALA A 38 9.93 10.28 -1.84
C ALA A 38 11.25 11.00 -2.09
N GLY A 39 11.93 11.44 -1.03
CA GLY A 39 13.27 12.03 -1.11
C GLY A 39 13.36 13.23 -2.06
N GLY A 40 12.41 14.16 -1.99
CA GLY A 40 12.35 15.36 -2.85
C GLY A 40 11.92 15.10 -4.30
N LYS A 41 11.46 13.89 -4.61
CA LYS A 41 10.90 13.48 -5.90
C LYS A 41 9.46 13.01 -5.73
N TYR A 42 8.76 12.93 -6.83
CA TYR A 42 7.46 12.25 -6.88
C TYR A 42 7.59 10.95 -7.66
N LEU A 43 7.08 9.88 -7.08
CA LEU A 43 6.96 8.59 -7.75
C LEU A 43 5.54 8.44 -8.29
N LEU A 44 5.42 7.96 -9.53
CA LEU A 44 4.15 7.59 -10.15
C LEU A 44 4.03 6.07 -10.14
N SER A 45 3.06 5.57 -9.40
CA SER A 45 2.74 4.15 -9.31
C SER A 45 1.30 3.90 -9.73
N GLN A 46 1.11 3.02 -10.68
CA GLN A 46 -0.21 2.59 -11.12
C GLN A 46 -0.29 1.06 -10.97
N PRO A 47 -1.31 0.52 -10.30
CA PRO A 47 -1.45 -0.93 -10.10
C PRO A 47 -1.45 -1.73 -11.41
N ALA A 48 -1.96 -1.13 -12.48
CA ALA A 48 -2.00 -1.73 -13.82
C ALA A 48 -0.69 -1.61 -14.59
N ALA A 49 0.24 -0.77 -14.15
CA ALA A 49 1.55 -0.62 -14.78
C ALA A 49 2.60 -1.50 -14.08
N ASP A 50 3.45 -2.14 -14.88
CA ASP A 50 4.54 -2.97 -14.35
C ASP A 50 5.79 -2.14 -14.00
N THR A 51 5.77 -0.83 -14.28
CA THR A 51 6.89 0.08 -14.04
C THR A 51 6.47 1.21 -13.11
N LEU A 52 7.30 1.44 -12.11
CA LEU A 52 7.27 2.61 -11.26
C LEU A 52 8.17 3.69 -11.87
N TYR A 53 7.65 4.90 -12.00
CA TYR A 53 8.37 6.03 -12.55
C TYR A 53 8.65 7.08 -11.49
N ALA A 54 9.80 7.75 -11.61
CA ALA A 54 10.02 9.02 -10.94
C ALA A 54 9.69 10.18 -11.91
N ILE A 55 9.18 11.27 -11.37
CA ILE A 55 9.00 12.52 -12.11
C ILE A 55 10.25 13.36 -11.86
N SER A 56 11.00 13.65 -12.93
CA SER A 56 12.17 14.51 -12.86
C SER A 56 11.79 15.98 -12.66
N PRO A 57 12.71 16.87 -12.24
CA PRO A 57 12.48 18.30 -12.23
C PRO A 57 12.14 18.89 -13.61
N SER A 58 12.64 18.28 -14.69
CA SER A 58 12.27 18.61 -16.08
C SER A 58 10.89 18.10 -16.49
N ARG A 59 10.14 17.48 -15.57
CA ARG A 59 8.81 16.89 -15.78
C ARG A 59 8.79 15.69 -16.72
N GLU A 60 9.90 14.99 -16.80
CA GLU A 60 10.02 13.73 -17.54
C GLU A 60 9.74 12.54 -16.63
N LEU A 61 9.20 11.46 -17.21
CA LEU A 61 9.02 10.18 -16.53
C LEU A 61 10.28 9.34 -16.67
N VAL A 62 10.96 9.13 -15.56
CA VAL A 62 12.17 8.30 -15.49
C VAL A 62 11.80 6.94 -14.89
N PRO A 63 11.99 5.81 -15.62
CA PRO A 63 11.71 4.50 -15.06
C PRO A 63 12.68 4.19 -13.92
N MET A 64 12.13 3.79 -12.78
CA MET A 64 12.89 3.48 -11.57
C MET A 64 12.96 1.98 -11.32
N PHE A 65 11.83 1.32 -11.38
CA PHE A 65 11.70 -0.11 -11.09
C PHE A 65 10.71 -0.73 -12.06
N ALA A 66 11.05 -1.92 -12.55
CA ALA A 66 10.12 -2.78 -13.27
C ALA A 66 9.87 -4.05 -12.46
N ARG A 67 8.60 -4.43 -12.38
CA ARG A 67 8.20 -5.68 -11.74
C ARG A 67 8.34 -6.85 -12.70
N LEU A 68 8.90 -7.94 -12.21
CA LEU A 68 8.93 -9.22 -12.89
C LEU A 68 8.32 -10.32 -12.01
N PRO A 69 7.58 -11.29 -12.56
CA PRO A 69 7.06 -11.31 -13.93
C PRO A 69 6.06 -10.18 -14.20
N LEU A 70 5.91 -9.81 -15.45
CA LEU A 70 4.94 -8.79 -15.84
C LEU A 70 3.52 -9.25 -15.51
N THR A 71 2.64 -8.31 -15.14
CA THR A 71 1.26 -8.64 -14.76
C THR A 71 0.51 -9.39 -15.88
N LYS A 72 0.77 -9.05 -17.15
CA LYS A 72 0.19 -9.74 -18.31
C LYS A 72 0.58 -11.22 -18.41
N GLU A 73 1.79 -11.58 -17.96
CA GLU A 73 2.31 -12.95 -18.00
C GLU A 73 1.64 -13.86 -16.99
N LYS A 74 0.91 -13.28 -16.03
CA LYS A 74 0.17 -13.97 -14.97
C LYS A 74 -1.35 -13.79 -15.09
N ASP A 75 -1.84 -13.40 -16.26
CA ASP A 75 -3.27 -13.29 -16.58
C ASP A 75 -4.09 -12.53 -15.52
N GLY A 76 -3.50 -11.46 -14.96
CA GLY A 76 -4.12 -10.66 -13.89
C GLY A 76 -4.14 -11.35 -12.52
N LYS A 77 -3.48 -12.49 -12.35
CA LYS A 77 -3.41 -13.20 -11.05
C LYS A 77 -2.49 -12.54 -10.02
N ILE A 78 -1.72 -11.53 -10.43
CA ILE A 78 -0.84 -10.78 -9.54
C ILE A 78 -1.13 -9.30 -9.68
N GLY A 79 -1.48 -8.65 -8.58
CA GLY A 79 -1.58 -7.21 -8.47
C GLY A 79 -0.52 -6.68 -7.50
N CYS A 80 0.10 -5.55 -7.82
CA CYS A 80 0.99 -4.85 -6.92
C CYS A 80 0.61 -3.39 -6.83
N ALA A 81 0.67 -2.85 -5.63
CA ALA A 81 0.46 -1.43 -5.39
C ALA A 81 1.54 -0.88 -4.46
N LEU A 82 2.09 0.29 -4.81
CA LEU A 82 2.91 1.03 -3.88
C LEU A 82 2.01 1.53 -2.75
N MET A 83 2.35 1.22 -1.51
CA MET A 83 1.65 1.68 -0.32
C MET A 83 2.23 2.99 0.19
N ALA A 84 3.54 3.06 0.24
CA ALA A 84 4.30 4.17 0.77
C ALA A 84 5.70 4.20 0.16
N ALA A 85 6.29 5.38 0.07
CA ALA A 85 7.68 5.54 -0.32
C ALA A 85 8.32 6.68 0.47
N THR A 86 9.54 6.45 0.91
CA THR A 86 10.41 7.46 1.51
C THR A 86 11.66 7.63 0.65
N SER A 87 12.63 8.41 1.09
CA SER A 87 13.94 8.50 0.42
C SER A 87 14.70 7.18 0.43
N ARG A 88 14.42 6.28 1.36
CA ARG A 88 15.16 5.03 1.60
C ARG A 88 14.36 3.76 1.35
N ILE A 89 13.07 3.77 1.68
CA ILE A 89 12.26 2.55 1.71
C ILE A 89 11.03 2.73 0.83
N MET A 90 10.65 1.68 0.11
CA MET A 90 9.35 1.54 -0.51
C MET A 90 8.61 0.36 0.11
N LEU A 91 7.33 0.55 0.43
CA LEU A 91 6.41 -0.48 0.86
C LEU A 91 5.51 -0.85 -0.31
N VAL A 92 5.54 -2.10 -0.72
CA VAL A 92 4.76 -2.62 -1.85
C VAL A 92 3.85 -3.74 -1.38
N ASP A 93 2.56 -3.55 -1.55
CA ASP A 93 1.54 -4.57 -1.31
C ASP A 93 1.38 -5.41 -2.58
N ALA A 94 1.67 -6.69 -2.50
CA ALA A 94 1.47 -7.65 -3.57
C ALA A 94 0.33 -8.61 -3.22
N VAL A 95 -0.61 -8.75 -4.12
CA VAL A 95 -1.77 -9.62 -3.98
C VAL A 95 -1.70 -10.71 -5.04
N PHE A 96 -1.79 -11.94 -4.60
CA PHE A 96 -1.72 -13.12 -5.46
C PHE A 96 -3.06 -13.85 -5.44
N LEU A 97 -3.63 -14.09 -6.61
CA LEU A 97 -4.72 -15.03 -6.76
C LEU A 97 -4.12 -16.43 -6.95
N LYS A 98 -4.32 -17.32 -6.00
CA LYS A 98 -3.96 -18.74 -6.15
C LYS A 98 -4.91 -19.44 -7.12
N ASP A 99 -4.36 -20.44 -7.80
CA ASP A 99 -5.09 -21.23 -8.81
C ASP A 99 -6.37 -21.87 -8.26
N GLU A 100 -7.26 -22.18 -9.19
CA GLU A 100 -8.61 -22.70 -9.13
C GLU A 100 -8.96 -23.51 -7.89
N GLY A 101 -9.92 -23.01 -7.12
CA GLY A 101 -10.52 -23.70 -5.99
C GLY A 101 -10.23 -23.14 -4.59
N MET A 102 -9.28 -22.23 -4.42
CA MET A 102 -9.04 -21.61 -3.13
C MET A 102 -9.55 -20.17 -3.10
N ASN A 103 -10.53 -19.94 -2.25
CA ASN A 103 -11.11 -18.64 -1.93
C ASN A 103 -10.13 -17.66 -1.23
N GLN A 104 -8.81 -17.89 -1.30
CA GLN A 104 -7.84 -17.15 -0.54
C GLN A 104 -6.92 -16.31 -1.43
N LEU A 105 -7.07 -15.01 -1.32
CA LEU A 105 -6.05 -14.07 -1.76
C LEU A 105 -4.86 -14.17 -0.80
N LYS A 106 -3.68 -14.42 -1.34
CA LYS A 106 -2.45 -14.27 -0.58
C LYS A 106 -1.99 -12.82 -0.74
N ARG A 107 -1.91 -12.10 0.36
CA ARG A 107 -1.26 -10.78 0.41
C ARG A 107 0.14 -10.92 0.98
N GLN A 108 1.06 -10.15 0.43
CA GLN A 108 2.43 -10.11 0.86
C GLN A 108 2.94 -8.67 0.80
N LEU A 109 3.38 -8.15 1.93
CA LEU A 109 4.08 -6.88 1.98
C LEU A 109 5.55 -7.09 1.66
N TYR A 110 6.06 -6.29 0.73
CA TYR A 110 7.49 -6.19 0.45
C TYR A 110 8.00 -4.84 0.92
N VAL A 111 9.12 -4.88 1.61
CA VAL A 111 9.92 -3.71 1.98
C VAL A 111 11.13 -3.69 1.06
N TYR A 112 11.23 -2.67 0.22
CA TYR A 112 12.36 -2.51 -0.69
C TYR A 112 13.27 -1.40 -0.19
N ASP A 113 14.51 -1.74 0.18
CA ASP A 113 15.55 -0.77 0.53
C ASP A 113 16.17 -0.22 -0.78
N ILE A 114 15.95 1.07 -1.05
CA ILE A 114 16.40 1.73 -2.28
C ILE A 114 17.93 1.76 -2.38
N ASN A 115 18.62 1.93 -1.25
CA ASN A 115 20.07 2.02 -1.20
C ASN A 115 20.72 0.65 -1.41
N LYS A 116 20.18 -0.37 -0.78
CA LYS A 116 20.68 -1.76 -0.90
C LYS A 116 20.19 -2.45 -2.16
N LYS A 117 19.19 -1.89 -2.84
CA LYS A 117 18.51 -2.48 -4.01
C LYS A 117 18.01 -3.89 -3.74
N SER A 118 17.52 -4.14 -2.54
CA SER A 118 17.08 -5.46 -2.10
C SER A 118 15.67 -5.44 -1.54
N PRO A 119 14.79 -6.34 -1.99
CA PRO A 119 13.50 -6.55 -1.37
C PRO A 119 13.62 -7.49 -0.17
N ALA A 120 12.80 -7.24 0.84
CA ALA A 120 12.55 -8.17 1.93
C ALA A 120 11.05 -8.36 2.09
N VAL A 121 10.63 -9.54 2.49
CA VAL A 121 9.27 -9.78 2.94
C VAL A 121 9.13 -9.20 4.33
N GLY A 122 8.06 -8.45 4.57
CA GLY A 122 7.81 -7.80 5.84
C GLY A 122 6.34 -7.82 6.24
N SER A 123 6.09 -7.31 7.43
CA SER A 123 4.75 -7.00 7.93
C SER A 123 4.80 -5.67 8.66
N LEU A 124 3.72 -4.92 8.58
CA LEU A 124 3.50 -3.77 9.45
C LEU A 124 2.69 -4.27 10.65
N VAL A 125 3.29 -4.21 11.82
CA VAL A 125 2.65 -4.63 13.07
C VAL A 125 2.54 -3.42 13.99
N ASN A 126 1.34 -3.15 14.46
CA ASN A 126 1.15 -2.24 15.56
C ASN A 126 1.22 -3.05 16.86
N VAL A 127 2.26 -2.83 17.65
CA VAL A 127 2.50 -3.59 18.89
C VAL A 127 1.53 -3.24 20.02
N GLU A 128 0.87 -2.09 19.93
CA GLU A 128 -0.10 -1.62 20.90
C GLU A 128 -1.57 -1.93 20.50
N PHE A 129 -1.77 -2.52 19.30
CA PHE A 129 -3.09 -2.87 18.79
C PHE A 129 -3.08 -4.28 18.19
N GLU A 130 -3.43 -5.27 18.97
CA GLU A 130 -3.43 -6.66 18.55
C GLU A 130 -4.43 -6.94 17.42
N GLY A 131 -3.94 -7.58 16.35
CA GLY A 131 -4.75 -7.97 15.21
C GLY A 131 -5.15 -6.81 14.27
N TYR A 132 -4.65 -5.60 14.51
CA TYR A 132 -4.93 -4.48 13.62
C TYR A 132 -4.19 -4.65 12.29
N ASN A 133 -4.99 -4.81 11.23
CA ASN A 133 -4.46 -4.77 9.86
C ASN A 133 -4.30 -3.32 9.43
N ASN A 134 -3.07 -2.83 9.49
CA ASN A 134 -2.75 -1.47 9.13
C ASN A 134 -3.32 -1.11 7.76
N GLN A 135 -4.10 -0.04 7.74
CA GLN A 135 -4.52 0.62 6.51
C GLN A 135 -3.30 1.20 5.79
N TYR A 136 -3.50 1.60 4.56
CA TYR A 136 -2.45 2.26 3.80
C TYR A 136 -2.07 3.59 4.45
N PRO A 137 -0.79 3.80 4.81
CA PRO A 137 -0.36 5.03 5.44
C PRO A 137 -0.37 6.21 4.48
N VAL A 138 -0.54 7.39 5.04
CA VAL A 138 -0.14 8.64 4.38
C VAL A 138 1.34 8.85 4.62
N VAL A 139 2.08 9.33 3.63
CA VAL A 139 3.53 9.56 3.74
C VAL A 139 3.82 11.06 3.68
N SER A 140 4.60 11.55 4.61
CA SER A 140 5.18 12.88 4.58
C SER A 140 6.56 12.84 5.23
N ASP A 141 7.55 13.46 4.60
CA ASP A 141 8.89 13.69 5.14
C ASP A 141 9.58 12.45 5.78
N ASN A 142 9.53 11.31 5.09
CA ASN A 142 10.04 10.01 5.57
C ASN A 142 9.28 9.39 6.75
N LYS A 143 8.11 9.90 7.07
CA LYS A 143 7.23 9.37 8.11
C LYS A 143 5.99 8.75 7.49
N LEU A 144 5.50 7.71 8.16
CA LEU A 144 4.22 7.09 7.84
C LEU A 144 3.20 7.52 8.88
N TYR A 145 2.03 7.90 8.42
CA TYR A 145 0.91 8.30 9.28
C TYR A 145 -0.25 7.35 9.08
N PHE A 146 -0.71 6.76 10.16
CA PHE A 146 -1.90 5.91 10.20
C PHE A 146 -3.01 6.64 10.95
N ILE A 147 -4.22 6.59 10.43
CA ILE A 147 -5.39 7.22 11.02
C ILE A 147 -6.20 6.14 11.72
N LEU A 148 -6.38 6.26 13.03
CA LEU A 148 -7.20 5.38 13.84
C LEU A 148 -8.46 6.12 14.28
N TYR A 149 -9.61 5.65 13.85
CA TYR A 149 -10.88 6.27 14.18
C TYR A 149 -11.32 5.89 15.59
N PRO A 150 -12.00 6.80 16.35
CA PRO A 150 -12.43 6.56 17.72
C PRO A 150 -13.24 5.26 17.89
N HIS A 151 -14.24 5.02 17.05
CA HIS A 151 -15.06 3.81 17.12
C HIS A 151 -14.24 2.51 17.02
N VAL A 152 -13.17 2.51 16.20
CA VAL A 152 -12.27 1.35 16.05
C VAL A 152 -11.44 1.13 17.31
N LEU A 153 -10.98 2.22 17.94
CA LEU A 153 -10.21 2.16 19.18
C LEU A 153 -11.08 1.75 20.38
N LEU A 154 -12.30 2.28 20.48
CA LEU A 154 -13.26 1.93 21.53
C LEU A 154 -13.66 0.45 21.44
N GLU A 155 -13.99 -0.05 20.25
CA GLU A 155 -14.27 -1.47 20.03
C GLU A 155 -13.04 -2.34 20.39
N ALA A 156 -11.84 -1.92 20.03
CA ALA A 156 -10.62 -2.63 20.35
C ALA A 156 -10.34 -2.66 21.86
N LYS A 157 -10.64 -1.58 22.59
CA LYS A 157 -10.54 -1.51 24.06
C LYS A 157 -11.50 -2.51 24.71
N GLU A 158 -12.77 -2.55 24.28
CA GLU A 158 -13.75 -3.51 24.78
C GLU A 158 -13.32 -4.96 24.58
N ASN A 159 -12.64 -5.23 23.46
CA ASN A 159 -12.11 -6.55 23.14
C ASN A 159 -10.72 -6.84 23.72
N HIS A 160 -10.19 -5.98 24.60
CA HIS A 160 -8.87 -6.10 25.24
C HIS A 160 -7.69 -6.24 24.24
N LYS A 161 -7.79 -5.57 23.11
CA LYS A 161 -6.78 -5.61 22.02
C LYS A 161 -5.80 -4.44 22.04
N LEU A 162 -5.99 -3.50 22.95
CA LEU A 162 -5.12 -2.33 23.09
C LEU A 162 -4.16 -2.48 24.27
N SER A 163 -2.98 -1.89 24.11
CA SER A 163 -1.99 -1.77 25.17
C SER A 163 -1.24 -0.43 25.06
N GLY A 164 -0.36 -0.15 26.04
CA GLY A 164 0.51 1.01 26.02
C GLY A 164 -0.23 2.33 25.87
N LYS A 165 0.35 3.22 25.08
CA LYS A 165 -0.17 4.58 24.90
C LYS A 165 -1.51 4.64 24.16
N LEU A 166 -1.77 3.69 23.28
CA LEU A 166 -3.09 3.63 22.59
C LEU A 166 -4.20 3.32 23.59
N LEU A 167 -3.97 2.44 24.56
CA LEU A 167 -4.94 2.16 25.61
C LEU A 167 -5.18 3.41 26.48
N GLU A 168 -4.13 4.08 26.92
CA GLU A 168 -4.23 5.31 27.73
C GLU A 168 -5.04 6.41 27.00
N ILE A 169 -4.75 6.65 25.73
CA ILE A 169 -5.50 7.62 24.92
C ILE A 169 -6.99 7.21 24.83
N THR A 170 -7.26 5.93 24.64
CA THR A 170 -8.63 5.43 24.47
C THR A 170 -9.44 5.46 25.77
N GLU A 171 -8.81 5.58 26.95
CA GLU A 171 -9.54 5.74 28.22
C GLU A 171 -10.35 7.02 28.30
N THR A 172 -9.90 8.08 27.63
CA THR A 172 -10.58 9.40 27.62
C THR A 172 -11.22 9.73 26.28
N LEU A 173 -11.19 8.82 25.31
CA LEU A 173 -11.69 9.02 23.96
C LEU A 173 -13.22 8.84 23.92
N ASP A 174 -13.89 9.71 23.19
CA ASP A 174 -15.32 9.59 22.88
C ASP A 174 -15.52 9.27 21.39
N GLU A 175 -16.66 8.73 21.02
CA GLU A 175 -16.99 8.33 19.65
C GLU A 175 -16.97 9.51 18.66
N GLU A 176 -17.33 10.70 19.15
CA GLU A 176 -17.36 11.95 18.37
C GLU A 176 -16.01 12.68 18.30
N ASP A 177 -14.99 12.17 18.96
CA ASP A 177 -13.65 12.78 18.96
C ASP A 177 -12.97 12.68 17.59
N ASN A 178 -11.94 13.50 17.41
CA ASN A 178 -11.08 13.43 16.22
C ASN A 178 -10.30 12.10 16.18
N PRO A 179 -10.00 11.61 14.98
CA PRO A 179 -9.16 10.42 14.83
C PRO A 179 -7.79 10.59 15.47
N VAL A 180 -7.26 9.51 16.03
CA VAL A 180 -5.88 9.44 16.55
C VAL A 180 -4.92 9.23 15.39
N LEU A 181 -3.89 10.06 15.32
CA LEU A 181 -2.84 9.97 14.32
C LEU A 181 -1.64 9.24 14.90
N VAL A 182 -1.30 8.08 14.32
CA VAL A 182 -0.10 7.33 14.68
C VAL A 182 1.01 7.66 13.69
N GLU A 183 2.07 8.26 14.18
CA GLU A 183 3.28 8.56 13.41
C GLU A 183 4.31 7.45 13.58
N VAL A 184 4.85 6.97 12.45
CA VAL A 184 5.96 6.01 12.41
C VAL A 184 7.10 6.60 11.61
N GLU A 185 8.23 6.77 12.24
CA GLU A 185 9.45 7.24 11.59
C GLU A 185 10.25 6.06 11.05
N LEU A 186 10.71 6.17 9.78
CA LEU A 186 11.50 5.14 9.11
C LEU A 186 12.98 5.55 9.08
N TYR A 187 13.83 4.82 9.79
CA TYR A 187 15.26 5.03 9.90
C TYR A 187 16.09 4.22 8.90
#